data_4829b7f8167d6fa8a0d897f6fc8ed421
#
_entry.id   4829b7f8167d6fa8a0d897f6fc8ed421
#
_cell.length_a   1.000
_cell.length_b   1.000
_cell.length_c   1.000
_cell.angle_alpha   90.00
_cell.angle_beta   90.00
_cell.angle_gamma   90.00
#
_symmetry.space_group_name_H-M   'P 1'
#
loop_
_entity.id
_entity.type
_entity.pdbx_description
1 polymer ?
#
loop_
_entity_poly.entity_id
_entity_poly.type
_entity_poly.pdbx_seq_one_letter_code
_entity_poly.pdbx_strand_id
1 'polypeptide(L)'
;MIKAGSGRNRVDPEFKRNISECNRLGIPCGIYWFSYAYTEELAHNEAKYCLEAIAPYKLDYPVAFDFEYDSVNNAAKLGIEITREMASSFARAFLEDIEAARYYAMLYTNIDYLKRYFDPDLAKRYDVWLAMWPANPNLNDKPTQAGGIWQYSDTGNVPGISKRVDLDAAYYDYPGIISANGLNQPSGQEPELPETERARQWAIAAGITDGENPDTACTRQQAWTMLYRALGK
;
A
#
# COMPACT_ATOMS: atom_id res chain seq x y z
N MET A 1 1.71 -4.23 -8.79
CA MET A 1 1.67 -2.79 -8.47
C MET A 1 1.26 -2.00 -9.71
N ILE A 2 0.39 -0.98 -9.59
CA ILE A 2 -0.18 -0.21 -10.70
C ILE A 2 0.29 1.23 -10.61
N LYS A 3 0.73 1.83 -11.72
CA LYS A 3 1.03 3.26 -11.75
C LYS A 3 -0.26 4.06 -11.56
N ALA A 4 -0.37 4.84 -10.49
CA ALA A 4 -1.51 5.73 -10.27
C ALA A 4 -1.31 7.08 -10.96
N GLY A 5 -0.09 7.59 -10.95
CA GLY A 5 0.21 8.86 -11.57
C GLY A 5 1.65 9.31 -11.35
N SER A 6 1.91 10.58 -11.62
CA SER A 6 3.22 11.19 -11.43
C SER A 6 3.14 12.70 -11.24
N GLY A 7 4.05 13.25 -10.45
CA GLY A 7 4.24 14.69 -10.31
C GLY A 7 2.94 15.43 -10.00
N ARG A 8 2.79 16.62 -10.59
CA ARG A 8 1.63 17.49 -10.36
C ARG A 8 0.38 16.96 -11.05
N ASN A 9 -0.47 16.26 -10.29
CA ASN A 9 -1.83 15.84 -10.70
C ASN A 9 -1.89 15.16 -12.09
N ARG A 10 -0.87 14.40 -12.43
CA ARG A 10 -0.84 13.63 -13.67
C ARG A 10 -1.22 12.18 -13.37
N VAL A 11 -2.51 11.93 -13.23
CA VAL A 11 -3.04 10.56 -13.14
C VAL A 11 -2.67 9.79 -14.42
N ASP A 12 -2.21 8.55 -14.27
CA ASP A 12 -1.89 7.69 -15.42
C ASP A 12 -3.17 7.41 -16.23
N PRO A 13 -3.15 7.58 -17.57
CA PRO A 13 -4.35 7.41 -18.41
C PRO A 13 -5.03 6.03 -18.26
N GLU A 14 -4.25 4.99 -17.99
CA GLU A 14 -4.74 3.63 -17.85
C GLU A 14 -5.09 3.27 -16.39
N PHE A 15 -4.78 4.12 -15.44
CA PHE A 15 -4.95 3.83 -14.01
C PHE A 15 -6.37 3.44 -13.68
N LYS A 16 -7.33 4.30 -14.03
CA LYS A 16 -8.76 4.08 -13.71
C LYS A 16 -9.27 2.76 -14.25
N ARG A 17 -8.92 2.42 -15.48
CA ARG A 17 -9.29 1.15 -16.10
C ARG A 17 -8.68 -0.03 -15.34
N ASN A 18 -7.37 0.02 -15.13
CA ASN A 18 -6.62 -1.08 -14.54
C ASN A 18 -7.07 -1.36 -13.10
N ILE A 19 -7.19 -0.32 -12.25
CA ILE A 19 -7.59 -0.48 -10.86
C ILE A 19 -9.04 -0.96 -10.72
N SER A 20 -9.96 -0.43 -11.56
CA SER A 20 -11.36 -0.86 -11.56
C SER A 20 -11.50 -2.33 -11.93
N GLU A 21 -10.75 -2.80 -12.93
CA GLU A 21 -10.76 -4.21 -13.32
C GLU A 21 -10.13 -5.12 -12.26
N CYS A 22 -9.05 -4.70 -11.61
CA CYS A 22 -8.50 -5.44 -10.47
C CYS A 22 -9.55 -5.58 -9.36
N ASN A 23 -10.20 -4.48 -8.95
CA ASN A 23 -11.24 -4.52 -7.92
C ASN A 23 -12.43 -5.40 -8.35
N ARG A 24 -12.89 -5.27 -9.59
CA ARG A 24 -14.02 -6.07 -10.12
C ARG A 24 -13.72 -7.57 -10.15
N LEU A 25 -12.48 -7.94 -10.45
CA LEU A 25 -12.05 -9.34 -10.58
C LEU A 25 -11.49 -9.92 -9.27
N GLY A 26 -11.40 -9.12 -8.21
CA GLY A 26 -10.78 -9.54 -6.95
C GLY A 26 -9.28 -9.81 -7.07
N ILE A 27 -8.58 -9.13 -8.00
CA ILE A 27 -7.14 -9.23 -8.16
C ILE A 27 -6.49 -8.29 -7.15
N PRO A 28 -5.71 -8.81 -6.16
CA PRO A 28 -5.06 -7.98 -5.17
C PRO A 28 -4.10 -7.00 -5.84
N CYS A 29 -4.19 -5.72 -5.50
CA CYS A 29 -3.38 -4.68 -6.11
C CYS A 29 -2.97 -3.58 -5.13
N GLY A 30 -1.82 -2.98 -5.38
CA GLY A 30 -1.33 -1.75 -4.79
C GLY A 30 -0.92 -0.78 -5.89
N ILE A 31 -0.49 0.41 -5.50
CA ILE A 31 -0.15 1.46 -6.46
C ILE A 31 1.21 2.09 -6.16
N TYR A 32 1.73 2.83 -7.13
CA TYR A 32 2.82 3.75 -6.93
C TYR A 32 2.56 5.11 -7.59
N TRP A 33 3.15 6.14 -6.99
CA TRP A 33 3.18 7.50 -7.55
C TRP A 33 4.61 7.89 -7.87
N PHE A 34 4.88 8.17 -9.15
CA PHE A 34 6.20 8.60 -9.59
C PHE A 34 6.43 10.06 -9.24
N SER A 35 7.37 10.34 -8.35
CA SER A 35 7.60 11.68 -7.83
C SER A 35 8.54 12.48 -8.74
N TYR A 36 8.17 13.73 -8.98
CA TYR A 36 9.00 14.78 -9.54
C TYR A 36 9.21 15.93 -8.54
N ALA A 37 8.98 15.68 -7.25
CA ALA A 37 9.17 16.68 -6.23
C ALA A 37 10.65 17.10 -6.13
N TYR A 38 10.84 18.40 -6.00
CA TYR A 38 12.13 19.03 -5.70
C TYR A 38 12.02 20.01 -4.53
N THR A 39 10.87 20.03 -3.87
CA THR A 39 10.61 20.65 -2.57
C THR A 39 9.67 19.75 -1.77
N GLU A 40 9.69 19.87 -0.45
CA GLU A 40 8.81 19.16 0.46
C GLU A 40 7.33 19.48 0.21
N GLU A 41 7.01 20.74 -0.05
CA GLU A 41 5.65 21.17 -0.43
C GLU A 41 5.14 20.46 -1.67
N LEU A 42 6.01 20.23 -2.66
CA LEU A 42 5.62 19.48 -3.86
C LEU A 42 5.36 18.00 -3.53
N ALA A 43 6.12 17.40 -2.63
CA ALA A 43 5.90 16.02 -2.20
C ALA A 43 4.55 15.86 -1.46
N HIS A 44 4.19 16.79 -0.59
CA HIS A 44 2.85 16.85 0.03
C HIS A 44 1.74 17.01 -1.02
N ASN A 45 1.94 17.87 -2.02
CA ASN A 45 0.96 18.02 -3.09
C ASN A 45 0.83 16.74 -3.94
N GLU A 46 1.93 16.03 -4.21
CA GLU A 46 1.90 14.73 -4.90
C GLU A 46 1.16 13.67 -4.09
N ALA A 47 1.37 13.61 -2.77
CA ALA A 47 0.62 12.73 -1.87
C ALA A 47 -0.88 13.02 -1.92
N LYS A 48 -1.27 14.31 -1.88
CA LYS A 48 -2.67 14.72 -2.02
C LYS A 48 -3.28 14.25 -3.35
N TYR A 49 -2.60 14.46 -4.48
CA TYR A 49 -3.09 14.00 -5.79
C TYR A 49 -3.17 12.47 -5.88
N CYS A 50 -2.21 11.77 -5.27
CA CYS A 50 -2.25 10.32 -5.15
C CYS A 50 -3.49 9.86 -4.39
N LEU A 51 -3.72 10.43 -3.20
CA LEU A 51 -4.87 10.12 -2.35
C LEU A 51 -6.20 10.41 -3.05
N GLU A 52 -6.33 11.55 -3.74
CA GLU A 52 -7.52 11.87 -4.53
C GLU A 52 -7.77 10.82 -5.65
N ALA A 53 -6.71 10.37 -6.31
CA ALA A 53 -6.82 9.40 -7.39
C ALA A 53 -7.25 8.01 -6.90
N ILE A 54 -6.76 7.57 -5.72
CA ILE A 54 -7.00 6.23 -5.19
C ILE A 54 -8.22 6.13 -4.28
N ALA A 55 -8.76 7.26 -3.80
CA ALA A 55 -9.86 7.32 -2.84
C ALA A 55 -11.06 6.40 -3.15
N PRO A 56 -11.50 6.19 -4.42
CA PRO A 56 -12.64 5.33 -4.72
C PRO A 56 -12.34 3.83 -4.71
N TYR A 57 -11.06 3.42 -4.56
CA TYR A 57 -10.64 2.05 -4.82
C TYR A 57 -10.12 1.35 -3.57
N LYS A 58 -10.38 0.05 -3.48
CA LYS A 58 -9.74 -0.82 -2.50
C LYS A 58 -8.34 -1.18 -2.98
N LEU A 59 -7.36 -1.11 -2.08
CA LEU A 59 -6.00 -1.56 -2.31
C LEU A 59 -5.63 -2.66 -1.32
N ASP A 60 -5.13 -3.78 -1.80
CA ASP A 60 -4.68 -4.91 -0.98
C ASP A 60 -3.16 -4.88 -0.74
N TYR A 61 -2.45 -4.07 -1.50
CA TYR A 61 -1.00 -3.84 -1.42
C TYR A 61 -0.71 -2.37 -1.12
N PRO A 62 0.55 -2.04 -0.75
CA PRO A 62 0.93 -0.69 -0.37
C PRO A 62 0.72 0.39 -1.43
N VAL A 63 0.77 1.64 -0.95
CA VAL A 63 0.94 2.87 -1.73
C VAL A 63 2.42 3.24 -1.69
N ALA A 64 3.12 3.18 -2.83
CA ALA A 64 4.55 3.39 -2.89
C ALA A 64 4.92 4.80 -3.41
N PHE A 65 5.86 5.43 -2.71
CA PHE A 65 6.58 6.62 -3.19
C PHE A 65 7.71 6.15 -4.10
N ASP A 66 7.71 6.61 -5.35
CA ASP A 66 8.66 6.23 -6.38
C ASP A 66 9.50 7.44 -6.81
N PHE A 67 10.79 7.43 -6.44
CA PHE A 67 11.73 8.52 -6.72
C PHE A 67 13.02 7.93 -7.30
N GLU A 68 13.25 8.24 -8.59
CA GLU A 68 14.29 7.62 -9.39
C GLU A 68 15.14 8.61 -10.20
N TYR A 69 15.90 8.07 -11.17
CA TYR A 69 16.80 8.84 -12.04
C TYR A 69 16.10 10.00 -12.74
N ASP A 70 14.88 9.80 -13.26
CA ASP A 70 14.13 10.85 -13.94
C ASP A 70 13.65 11.94 -12.97
N SER A 71 13.43 11.63 -11.70
CA SER A 71 13.13 12.61 -10.66
C SER A 71 14.29 13.59 -10.48
N VAL A 72 15.49 13.04 -10.27
CA VAL A 72 16.73 13.84 -10.12
C VAL A 72 17.08 14.59 -11.40
N ASN A 73 16.98 13.92 -12.56
CA ASN A 73 17.24 14.56 -13.87
C ASN A 73 16.28 15.72 -14.17
N ASN A 74 15.01 15.60 -13.73
CA ASN A 74 14.05 16.68 -13.89
C ASN A 74 14.41 17.89 -13.02
N ALA A 75 14.81 17.68 -11.78
CA ALA A 75 15.28 18.75 -10.89
C ALA A 75 16.55 19.42 -11.45
N ALA A 76 17.49 18.63 -11.97
CA ALA A 76 18.71 19.15 -12.59
C ALA A 76 18.44 20.05 -13.80
N LYS A 77 17.41 19.77 -14.62
CA LYS A 77 16.98 20.65 -15.73
C LYS A 77 16.48 22.02 -15.23
N LEU A 78 16.07 22.10 -13.98
CA LEU A 78 15.66 23.34 -13.31
C LEU A 78 16.80 24.01 -12.53
N GLY A 79 18.04 23.47 -12.65
CA GLY A 79 19.21 23.97 -11.93
C GLY A 79 19.25 23.56 -10.45
N ILE A 80 18.48 22.55 -10.06
CA ILE A 80 18.38 22.07 -8.67
C ILE A 80 19.17 20.78 -8.54
N GLU A 81 20.15 20.76 -7.63
CA GLU A 81 20.88 19.57 -7.25
C GLU A 81 20.18 18.94 -6.03
N ILE A 82 19.71 17.71 -6.20
CA ILE A 82 19.04 16.97 -5.12
C ILE A 82 20.06 16.36 -4.19
N THR A 83 20.00 16.73 -2.91
CA THR A 83 20.79 16.13 -1.84
C THR A 83 20.06 14.96 -1.18
N ARG A 84 20.76 14.20 -0.33
CA ARG A 84 20.16 13.13 0.48
C ARG A 84 19.08 13.68 1.41
N GLU A 85 19.38 14.78 2.10
CA GLU A 85 18.42 15.42 3.02
C GLU A 85 17.15 15.83 2.28
N MET A 86 17.28 16.40 1.09
CA MET A 86 16.13 16.80 0.26
C MET A 86 15.30 15.59 -0.15
N ALA A 87 15.91 14.58 -0.77
CA ALA A 87 15.19 13.38 -1.21
C ALA A 87 14.54 12.65 -0.04
N SER A 88 15.22 12.58 1.11
CA SER A 88 14.67 11.99 2.34
C SER A 88 13.49 12.79 2.88
N SER A 89 13.55 14.13 2.85
CA SER A 89 12.41 14.97 3.30
C SER A 89 11.20 14.80 2.38
N PHE A 90 11.41 14.71 1.06
CA PHE A 90 10.31 14.47 0.12
C PHE A 90 9.64 13.11 0.34
N ALA A 91 10.45 12.07 0.55
CA ALA A 91 9.93 10.74 0.85
C ALA A 91 9.14 10.75 2.16
N ARG A 92 9.64 11.39 3.23
CA ARG A 92 8.90 11.52 4.50
C ARG A 92 7.59 12.25 4.31
N ALA A 93 7.60 13.42 3.68
CA ALA A 93 6.41 14.22 3.45
C ALA A 93 5.30 13.43 2.72
N PHE A 94 5.66 12.73 1.65
CA PHE A 94 4.71 11.89 0.93
C PHE A 94 4.21 10.71 1.78
N LEU A 95 5.12 9.93 2.35
CA LEU A 95 4.79 8.70 3.08
C LEU A 95 4.00 8.96 4.36
N GLU A 96 4.29 10.04 5.09
CA GLU A 96 3.55 10.46 6.28
C GLU A 96 2.12 10.89 5.94
N ASP A 97 1.91 11.61 4.83
CA ASP A 97 0.57 11.95 4.35
C ASP A 97 -0.24 10.72 3.95
N ILE A 98 0.39 9.74 3.30
CA ILE A 98 -0.22 8.45 2.96
C ILE A 98 -0.63 7.68 4.23
N GLU A 99 0.24 7.62 5.24
CA GLU A 99 -0.08 6.98 6.53
C GLU A 99 -1.19 7.72 7.29
N ALA A 100 -1.13 9.06 7.32
CA ALA A 100 -2.16 9.89 7.95
C ALA A 100 -3.55 9.67 7.35
N ALA A 101 -3.59 9.35 6.05
CA ALA A 101 -4.81 8.99 5.34
C ALA A 101 -5.19 7.50 5.48
N ARG A 102 -4.55 6.75 6.39
CA ARG A 102 -4.84 5.35 6.67
C ARG A 102 -4.51 4.39 5.53
N TYR A 103 -3.49 4.71 4.72
CA TYR A 103 -2.94 3.78 3.75
C TYR A 103 -1.59 3.21 4.23
N TYR A 104 -1.27 2.00 3.78
CA TYR A 104 0.03 1.37 4.02
C TYR A 104 1.07 2.00 3.10
N ALA A 105 1.96 2.80 3.66
CA ALA A 105 3.00 3.53 2.94
C ALA A 105 4.24 2.66 2.70
N MET A 106 4.87 2.77 1.54
CA MET A 106 6.05 2.01 1.14
C MET A 106 7.01 2.88 0.33
N LEU A 107 8.32 2.67 0.48
CA LEU A 107 9.34 3.31 -0.32
C LEU A 107 9.75 2.39 -1.49
N TYR A 108 9.57 2.83 -2.75
CA TYR A 108 10.19 2.17 -3.89
C TYR A 108 11.53 2.83 -4.22
N THR A 109 12.56 2.02 -4.43
CA THR A 109 13.89 2.49 -4.80
C THR A 109 14.79 1.36 -5.29
N ASN A 110 15.92 1.71 -5.90
CA ASN A 110 17.02 0.78 -6.20
C ASN A 110 18.17 0.91 -5.18
N ILE A 111 19.14 0.00 -5.26
CA ILE A 111 20.27 -0.05 -4.30
C ILE A 111 21.11 1.22 -4.33
N ASP A 112 21.34 1.81 -5.51
CA ASP A 112 22.14 3.04 -5.64
C ASP A 112 21.43 4.20 -4.94
N TYR A 113 20.15 4.38 -5.22
CA TYR A 113 19.34 5.46 -4.63
C TYR A 113 19.13 5.27 -3.13
N LEU A 114 18.90 4.04 -2.67
CA LEU A 114 18.81 3.74 -1.24
C LEU A 114 20.06 4.19 -0.47
N LYS A 115 21.24 4.05 -1.09
CA LYS A 115 22.52 4.44 -0.47
C LYS A 115 22.84 5.92 -0.63
N ARG A 116 22.46 6.55 -1.75
CA ARG A 116 22.87 7.91 -2.10
C ARG A 116 21.88 8.97 -1.65
N TYR A 117 20.58 8.70 -1.78
CA TYR A 117 19.52 9.68 -1.66
C TYR A 117 18.59 9.48 -0.46
N PHE A 118 18.62 8.33 0.19
CA PHE A 118 17.75 8.10 1.32
C PHE A 118 18.53 7.88 2.62
N ASP A 119 18.05 8.51 3.69
CA ASP A 119 18.56 8.28 5.03
C ASP A 119 18.27 6.84 5.47
N PRO A 120 19.19 6.17 6.18
CA PRO A 120 18.98 4.78 6.61
C PRO A 120 17.76 4.56 7.51
N ASP A 121 17.29 5.60 8.20
CA ASP A 121 16.10 5.53 9.05
C ASP A 121 14.79 5.42 8.25
N LEU A 122 14.73 5.91 7.01
CA LEU A 122 13.58 5.67 6.13
C LEU A 122 13.36 4.18 5.87
N ALA A 123 14.41 3.44 5.52
CA ALA A 123 14.33 2.00 5.30
C ALA A 123 14.10 1.17 6.60
N LYS A 124 14.27 1.78 7.78
CA LYS A 124 13.89 1.20 9.07
C LYS A 124 12.43 1.47 9.42
N ARG A 125 11.90 2.60 8.96
CA ARG A 125 10.55 3.07 9.26
C ARG A 125 9.52 2.51 8.28
N TYR A 126 9.88 2.45 7.01
CA TYR A 126 9.00 2.03 5.91
C TYR A 126 9.55 0.77 5.24
N ASP A 127 8.66 -0.13 4.86
CA ASP A 127 9.05 -1.24 4.00
C ASP A 127 9.58 -0.73 2.66
N VAL A 128 10.57 -1.43 2.14
CA VAL A 128 11.20 -1.09 0.87
C VAL A 128 10.74 -2.07 -0.22
N TRP A 129 10.21 -1.54 -1.31
CA TRP A 129 10.09 -2.22 -2.58
C TRP A 129 11.37 -1.96 -3.38
N LEU A 130 12.25 -2.94 -3.37
CA LEU A 130 13.59 -2.82 -3.91
C LEU A 130 13.65 -3.23 -5.38
N ALA A 131 14.12 -2.35 -6.26
CA ALA A 131 14.52 -2.72 -7.62
C ALA A 131 15.98 -3.19 -7.65
N MET A 132 16.16 -4.44 -8.03
CA MET A 132 17.47 -5.06 -8.25
C MET A 132 17.32 -6.24 -9.21
N TRP A 133 17.95 -6.19 -10.37
CA TRP A 133 17.73 -7.12 -11.48
C TRP A 133 18.96 -7.99 -11.76
N PRO A 134 19.20 -9.04 -10.98
CA PRO A 134 20.29 -9.99 -11.26
C PRO A 134 19.95 -10.85 -12.47
N ALA A 135 20.96 -11.33 -13.16
CA ALA A 135 20.78 -12.18 -14.33
C ALA A 135 20.04 -13.50 -14.03
N ASN A 136 20.19 -14.02 -12.81
CA ASN A 136 19.55 -15.26 -12.34
C ASN A 136 18.98 -15.00 -10.93
N PRO A 137 17.76 -14.47 -10.81
CA PRO A 137 17.16 -14.21 -9.51
C PRO A 137 16.77 -15.50 -8.80
N ASN A 138 17.18 -15.65 -7.54
CA ASN A 138 16.69 -16.72 -6.66
C ASN A 138 15.64 -16.14 -5.72
N LEU A 139 14.37 -16.39 -6.01
CA LEU A 139 13.25 -15.83 -5.25
C LEU A 139 13.13 -16.36 -3.82
N ASN A 140 13.84 -17.45 -3.47
CA ASN A 140 13.92 -17.93 -2.08
C ASN A 140 14.96 -17.17 -1.25
N ASP A 141 15.76 -16.32 -1.87
CA ASP A 141 16.83 -15.55 -1.25
C ASP A 141 16.52 -14.06 -1.32
N LYS A 142 15.65 -13.60 -0.40
CA LYS A 142 15.24 -12.19 -0.32
C LYS A 142 16.46 -11.30 -0.11
N PRO A 143 16.69 -10.27 -0.97
CA PRO A 143 17.74 -9.30 -0.73
C PRO A 143 17.58 -8.62 0.64
N THR A 144 18.68 -8.48 1.37
CA THR A 144 18.66 -7.91 2.73
C THR A 144 18.12 -6.47 2.78
N GLN A 145 18.26 -5.73 1.69
CA GLN A 145 17.75 -4.36 1.55
C GLN A 145 16.28 -4.30 1.15
N ALA A 146 15.69 -5.40 0.66
CA ALA A 146 14.27 -5.45 0.38
C ALA A 146 13.50 -5.55 1.70
N GLY A 147 12.68 -4.56 1.99
CA GLY A 147 11.81 -4.56 3.17
C GLY A 147 10.75 -5.64 3.06
N GLY A 148 10.04 -5.72 1.96
CA GLY A 148 8.95 -6.68 1.77
C GLY A 148 8.67 -7.05 0.33
N ILE A 149 9.05 -6.22 -0.65
CA ILE A 149 8.89 -6.51 -2.09
C ILE A 149 10.24 -6.38 -2.80
N TRP A 150 10.52 -7.30 -3.69
CA TRP A 150 11.66 -7.26 -4.58
C TRP A 150 11.21 -7.25 -6.04
N GLN A 151 11.46 -6.16 -6.76
CA GLN A 151 11.35 -6.11 -8.22
C GLN A 151 12.64 -6.75 -8.78
N TYR A 152 12.50 -7.98 -9.26
CA TYR A 152 13.65 -8.78 -9.67
C TYR A 152 13.90 -8.78 -11.18
N SER A 153 13.03 -8.18 -11.97
CA SER A 153 13.16 -8.03 -13.42
C SER A 153 12.31 -6.87 -13.94
N ASP A 154 12.80 -6.20 -14.99
CA ASP A 154 12.10 -5.19 -15.80
C ASP A 154 11.71 -5.74 -17.19
N THR A 155 11.92 -7.02 -17.43
CA THR A 155 11.78 -7.65 -18.75
C THR A 155 10.86 -8.86 -18.76
N GLY A 156 9.95 -8.91 -17.79
CA GLY A 156 8.98 -9.99 -17.64
C GLY A 156 8.03 -10.13 -18.82
N ASN A 157 7.55 -11.34 -19.04
CA ASN A 157 6.54 -11.64 -20.04
C ASN A 157 5.34 -12.30 -19.35
N VAL A 158 4.17 -11.67 -19.50
CA VAL A 158 2.92 -12.16 -18.92
C VAL A 158 1.94 -12.46 -20.07
N PRO A 159 1.35 -13.66 -20.14
CA PRO A 159 0.36 -13.98 -21.15
C PRO A 159 -0.78 -12.98 -21.20
N GLY A 160 -1.10 -12.47 -22.39
CA GLY A 160 -2.12 -11.44 -22.61
C GLY A 160 -1.61 -10.00 -22.55
N ILE A 161 -0.34 -9.75 -22.15
CA ILE A 161 0.29 -8.44 -22.19
C ILE A 161 1.36 -8.44 -23.29
N SER A 162 1.21 -7.52 -24.26
CA SER A 162 2.10 -7.48 -25.44
C SER A 162 3.44 -6.81 -25.19
N LYS A 163 3.60 -6.09 -24.09
CA LYS A 163 4.84 -5.40 -23.69
C LYS A 163 5.49 -6.14 -22.52
N ARG A 164 6.78 -5.88 -22.32
CA ARG A 164 7.50 -6.31 -21.11
C ARG A 164 6.90 -5.63 -19.88
N VAL A 165 6.93 -6.34 -18.78
CA VAL A 165 6.45 -5.86 -17.48
C VAL A 165 7.49 -6.13 -16.40
N ASP A 166 7.44 -5.36 -15.35
CA ASP A 166 8.22 -5.62 -14.15
C ASP A 166 7.69 -6.87 -13.46
N LEU A 167 8.60 -7.64 -12.86
CA LEU A 167 8.26 -8.82 -12.08
C LEU A 167 8.70 -8.63 -10.65
N ASP A 168 7.77 -8.86 -9.73
CA ASP A 168 7.94 -8.65 -8.31
C ASP A 168 7.74 -9.94 -7.51
N ALA A 169 8.45 -10.06 -6.39
CA ALA A 169 8.21 -11.06 -5.36
C ALA A 169 7.89 -10.34 -4.04
N ALA A 170 6.71 -10.60 -3.49
CA ALA A 170 6.33 -10.12 -2.16
C ALA A 170 6.64 -11.21 -1.12
N TYR A 171 7.30 -10.82 -0.04
CA TYR A 171 7.74 -11.73 1.04
C TYR A 171 6.89 -11.59 2.30
N TYR A 172 6.00 -10.61 2.36
CA TYR A 172 5.03 -10.42 3.42
C TYR A 172 3.62 -10.56 2.87
N ASP A 173 2.71 -11.03 3.70
CA ASP A 173 1.27 -11.07 3.38
C ASP A 173 0.66 -9.68 3.54
N TYR A 174 0.94 -8.77 2.59
CA TYR A 174 0.39 -7.42 2.62
C TYR A 174 -1.14 -7.39 2.65
N PRO A 175 -1.86 -8.20 1.87
CA PRO A 175 -3.31 -8.26 1.97
C PRO A 175 -3.81 -8.58 3.38
N GLY A 176 -3.20 -9.58 4.04
CA GLY A 176 -3.52 -9.93 5.42
C GLY A 176 -3.18 -8.82 6.42
N ILE A 177 -1.97 -8.23 6.32
CA ILE A 177 -1.52 -7.14 7.19
C ILE A 177 -2.42 -5.90 7.03
N ILE A 178 -2.70 -5.48 5.80
CA ILE A 178 -3.51 -4.30 5.48
C ILE A 178 -4.95 -4.48 5.98
N SER A 179 -5.54 -5.65 5.71
CA SER A 179 -6.89 -5.99 6.16
C SER A 179 -7.00 -6.03 7.68
N ALA A 180 -6.06 -6.70 8.36
CA ALA A 180 -6.07 -6.82 9.82
C ALA A 180 -5.96 -5.47 10.55
N ASN A 181 -5.32 -4.47 9.90
CA ASN A 181 -5.17 -3.11 10.45
C ASN A 181 -6.21 -2.12 9.93
N GLY A 182 -7.17 -2.55 9.10
CA GLY A 182 -8.19 -1.69 8.51
C GLY A 182 -7.63 -0.55 7.68
N LEU A 183 -6.54 -0.83 6.92
CA LEU A 183 -5.89 0.14 6.04
C LEU A 183 -6.38 0.02 4.60
N ASN A 184 -6.05 1.01 3.76
CA ASN A 184 -6.28 1.02 2.31
C ASN A 184 -7.75 0.89 1.89
N GLN A 185 -8.67 1.33 2.73
CA GLN A 185 -10.10 1.26 2.41
C GLN A 185 -10.52 2.47 1.56
N PRO A 186 -11.49 2.30 0.63
CA PRO A 186 -12.06 3.41 -0.12
C PRO A 186 -12.61 4.50 0.80
N SER A 187 -12.44 5.77 0.42
CA SER A 187 -12.99 6.89 1.18
C SER A 187 -14.50 6.79 1.27
N GLY A 188 -15.02 6.87 2.49
CA GLY A 188 -16.46 6.75 2.76
C GLY A 188 -16.95 5.33 3.06
N GLN A 189 -16.10 4.32 3.00
CA GLN A 189 -16.36 3.02 3.62
C GLN A 189 -15.71 3.01 5.01
N GLU A 190 -16.52 2.86 6.05
CA GLU A 190 -15.96 2.43 7.33
C GLU A 190 -15.21 1.11 7.13
N PRO A 191 -14.05 0.91 7.81
CA PRO A 191 -13.34 -0.36 7.71
C PRO A 191 -14.32 -1.49 7.99
N GLU A 192 -14.36 -2.49 7.10
CA GLU A 192 -15.19 -3.66 7.34
C GLU A 192 -14.68 -4.36 8.59
N LEU A 193 -15.43 -4.25 9.66
CA LEU A 193 -15.06 -4.87 10.92
C LEU A 193 -14.81 -6.37 10.72
N PRO A 194 -13.84 -6.97 11.41
CA PRO A 194 -13.66 -8.42 11.40
C PRO A 194 -15.01 -9.13 11.62
N GLU A 195 -15.21 -10.26 10.96
CA GLU A 195 -16.46 -11.01 11.04
C GLU A 195 -16.91 -11.24 12.49
N THR A 196 -15.96 -11.56 13.38
CA THR A 196 -16.20 -11.73 14.82
C THR A 196 -16.72 -10.46 15.48
N GLU A 197 -16.20 -9.29 15.12
CA GLU A 197 -16.65 -8.01 15.68
C GLU A 197 -18.00 -7.59 15.07
N ARG A 198 -18.23 -7.83 13.79
CA ARG A 198 -19.55 -7.65 13.17
C ARG A 198 -20.61 -8.52 13.84
N ALA A 199 -20.28 -9.78 14.08
CA ALA A 199 -21.16 -10.72 14.79
C ALA A 199 -21.43 -10.26 16.23
N ARG A 200 -20.41 -9.76 16.92
CA ARG A 200 -20.54 -9.18 18.26
C ARG A 200 -21.47 -7.97 18.28
N GLN A 201 -21.24 -7.00 17.40
CA GLN A 201 -22.10 -5.80 17.31
C GLN A 201 -23.54 -6.12 16.92
N TRP A 202 -23.73 -7.05 15.98
CA TRP A 202 -25.06 -7.56 15.65
C TRP A 202 -25.74 -8.20 16.85
N ALA A 203 -25.04 -9.02 17.61
CA ALA A 203 -25.59 -9.71 18.77
C ALA A 203 -25.96 -8.74 19.91
N ILE A 204 -25.16 -7.67 20.11
CA ILE A 204 -25.48 -6.58 21.03
C ILE A 204 -26.73 -5.82 20.56
N ALA A 205 -26.76 -5.40 19.30
CA ALA A 205 -27.88 -4.65 18.73
C ALA A 205 -29.20 -5.47 18.76
N ALA A 206 -29.10 -6.78 18.60
CA ALA A 206 -30.22 -7.71 18.68
C ALA A 206 -30.63 -8.09 20.14
N GLY A 207 -29.94 -7.54 21.16
CA GLY A 207 -30.20 -7.83 22.56
C GLY A 207 -29.87 -9.28 22.96
N ILE A 208 -29.01 -9.96 22.21
CA ILE A 208 -28.62 -11.36 22.46
C ILE A 208 -27.55 -11.42 23.55
N THR A 209 -26.63 -10.47 23.58
CA THR A 209 -25.51 -10.34 24.54
C THR A 209 -25.26 -8.87 24.87
N ASP A 210 -24.57 -8.61 25.97
CA ASP A 210 -24.03 -7.29 26.33
C ASP A 210 -22.69 -6.98 25.63
N GLY A 211 -22.08 -8.00 24.98
CA GLY A 211 -20.82 -7.89 24.28
C GLY A 211 -19.60 -7.90 25.17
N GLU A 212 -19.75 -8.11 26.49
CA GLU A 212 -18.63 -8.21 27.41
C GLU A 212 -17.96 -9.60 27.36
N ASN A 213 -16.66 -9.63 27.65
CA ASN A 213 -15.84 -10.85 27.75
C ASN A 213 -15.92 -11.76 26.51
N PRO A 214 -15.66 -11.25 25.27
CA PRO A 214 -15.84 -12.01 24.03
C PRO A 214 -14.98 -13.27 23.94
N ASP A 215 -13.85 -13.31 24.65
CA ASP A 215 -12.88 -14.40 24.59
C ASP A 215 -13.09 -15.46 25.69
N THR A 216 -14.12 -15.32 26.50
CA THR A 216 -14.42 -16.33 27.54
C THR A 216 -15.29 -17.46 27.00
N ALA A 217 -15.03 -18.68 27.48
CA ALA A 217 -15.85 -19.82 27.11
C ALA A 217 -17.29 -19.64 27.60
N CYS A 218 -18.27 -19.85 26.72
CA CYS A 218 -19.66 -19.86 27.12
C CYS A 218 -20.12 -21.26 27.50
N THR A 219 -21.04 -21.34 28.47
CA THR A 219 -21.71 -22.59 28.82
C THR A 219 -22.70 -23.00 27.74
N ARG A 220 -23.06 -24.29 27.65
CA ARG A 220 -24.12 -24.76 26.75
C ARG A 220 -25.44 -24.04 26.97
N GLN A 221 -25.77 -23.72 28.22
CA GLN A 221 -26.99 -23.00 28.56
C GLN A 221 -26.97 -21.56 28.01
N GLN A 222 -25.86 -20.87 28.13
CA GLN A 222 -25.68 -19.54 27.55
C GLN A 222 -25.80 -19.59 26.01
N ALA A 223 -25.16 -20.58 25.38
CA ALA A 223 -25.26 -20.76 23.93
C ALA A 223 -26.71 -21.04 23.48
N TRP A 224 -27.46 -21.88 24.22
CA TRP A 224 -28.87 -22.14 23.93
C TRP A 224 -29.75 -20.89 24.09
N THR A 225 -29.50 -20.09 25.12
CA THR A 225 -30.22 -18.84 25.37
C THR A 225 -29.94 -17.83 24.24
N MET A 226 -28.69 -17.72 23.79
CA MET A 226 -28.32 -16.84 22.64
C MET A 226 -29.02 -17.29 21.36
N LEU A 227 -28.98 -18.59 21.03
CA LEU A 227 -29.65 -19.15 19.85
C LEU A 227 -31.19 -18.95 19.93
N TYR A 228 -31.79 -19.13 21.08
CA TYR A 228 -33.22 -18.93 21.29
C TYR A 228 -33.62 -17.47 20.99
N ARG A 229 -32.84 -16.50 21.51
CA ARG A 229 -33.08 -15.07 21.25
C ARG A 229 -32.79 -14.71 19.77
N ALA A 230 -31.74 -15.25 19.17
CA ALA A 230 -31.40 -15.01 17.77
C ALA A 230 -32.44 -15.52 16.78
N LEU A 231 -33.15 -16.61 17.13
CA LEU A 231 -34.22 -17.21 16.33
C LEU A 231 -35.60 -16.55 16.57
N GLY A 232 -35.66 -15.50 17.40
CA GLY A 232 -36.87 -14.74 17.65
C GLY A 232 -37.98 -15.52 18.39
N LYS A 233 -37.55 -16.49 19.22
CA LYS A 233 -38.46 -17.32 20.01
C LYS A 233 -38.49 -16.90 21.48
#